data_4e7d3cd9e347e228f6fb625678bbd0b5
#
_entry.id   4e7d3cd9e347e228f6fb625678bbd0b5
#
_cell.length_a   1.000
_cell.length_b   1.000
_cell.length_c   1.000
_cell.angle_alpha   90.00
_cell.angle_beta   90.00
_cell.angle_gamma   90.00
#
_symmetry.space_group_name_H-M   'P 1'
#
loop_
_entity.id
_entity.type
_entity.pdbx_description
1 polymer ?
#
loop_
_entity_poly.entity_id
_entity_poly.type
_entity_poly.pdbx_seq_one_letter_code
_entity_poly.pdbx_strand_id
1 'polypeptide(L)'
;MRATTTSPQNKHLKSMRCIMGAHASSADEVRSQHDESAFSFFSEAKPLSVTVEDHDRSGYNIEKAEKKIAIILGYYNGEAYVDEQLESIFSQSHSALHVFIGDDHSPSPFDADVLKIEFKKRLKLSVETRSENVGFAKNFLQSLACIDDSFEYFAFSDQDDIWYPNKLKKAIEELTKAPAHLPALYCARTEIADADCSQILGCSPIFNKPPSFANALVQNIGGGNTMVFNKAARDLIVAASRNTTVVSHDWWCYQIVTGAGGYVFYDSEPCLKYRQHSNNLVGANTSWSARLLRIRALMEGRFRAWNDVNLKALADHKHLLTDQNIRILNDFIGARQSSLFKRLKLVKHSGIYRQTLFGNLGLLFGLLLNRV
;
A
#
# COMPACT_ATOMS: atom_id res chain seq x y z
N MET A 1 48.21 -24.22 28.06
CA MET A 1 47.70 -23.19 27.14
C MET A 1 46.37 -23.67 26.58
N ARG A 2 45.26 -23.17 27.08
CA ARG A 2 43.90 -23.51 26.64
C ARG A 2 43.38 -22.29 25.88
N ALA A 3 43.08 -22.47 24.61
CA ALA A 3 42.43 -21.45 23.77
C ALA A 3 40.90 -21.64 23.91
N THR A 4 40.21 -20.59 24.38
CA THR A 4 38.75 -20.50 24.43
C THR A 4 38.27 -19.80 23.20
N THR A 5 37.53 -20.54 22.37
CA THR A 5 36.79 -20.00 21.22
C THR A 5 35.44 -19.45 21.69
N THR A 6 35.23 -18.15 21.58
CA THR A 6 33.93 -17.52 21.81
C THR A 6 33.20 -17.38 20.47
N SER A 7 32.00 -17.95 20.41
CA SER A 7 31.02 -17.87 19.35
C SER A 7 30.35 -16.49 19.28
N PRO A 8 30.09 -15.91 18.10
CA PRO A 8 29.35 -14.65 17.95
C PRO A 8 27.85 -14.93 17.77
N GLN A 9 27.12 -15.06 18.88
CA GLN A 9 25.66 -14.98 18.91
C GLN A 9 25.28 -13.92 19.93
N ASN A 10 24.99 -12.69 19.47
CA ASN A 10 24.10 -11.73 20.15
C ASN A 10 24.31 -10.30 19.58
N LYS A 11 23.84 -10.07 18.36
CA LYS A 11 23.72 -8.69 17.84
C LYS A 11 22.36 -8.33 17.20
N HIS A 12 21.38 -9.22 17.21
CA HIS A 12 20.07 -8.95 16.56
C HIS A 12 18.90 -8.62 17.50
N LEU A 13 19.15 -8.31 18.76
CA LEU A 13 18.07 -8.03 19.75
C LEU A 13 18.03 -6.58 20.25
N LYS A 14 18.81 -5.66 19.71
CA LYS A 14 18.84 -4.27 20.22
C LYS A 14 18.08 -3.22 19.43
N SER A 15 17.58 -3.49 18.21
CA SER A 15 16.89 -2.47 17.41
C SER A 15 15.35 -2.40 17.57
N MET A 16 14.77 -3.23 18.42
CA MET A 16 13.30 -3.29 18.62
C MET A 16 12.80 -2.80 20.00
N ARG A 17 13.62 -2.15 20.79
CA ARG A 17 13.24 -1.66 22.14
C ARG A 17 12.95 -0.18 22.27
N CYS A 18 12.91 0.58 21.16
CA CYS A 18 12.77 2.05 21.21
C CYS A 18 11.39 2.60 20.87
N ILE A 19 10.33 1.80 20.84
CA ILE A 19 8.96 2.31 20.55
C ILE A 19 7.97 1.93 21.68
N MET A 20 8.39 2.04 22.93
CA MET A 20 7.42 2.09 24.05
C MET A 20 8.06 2.88 25.19
N GLY A 21 7.76 4.14 25.30
CA GLY A 21 8.09 4.95 26.46
C GLY A 21 7.62 6.39 26.36
N ALA A 22 6.64 6.71 27.21
CA ALA A 22 6.22 8.04 27.68
C ALA A 22 5.43 8.92 26.65
N HIS A 23 4.26 9.49 26.91
CA HIS A 23 3.79 10.14 28.13
C HIS A 23 2.27 10.15 28.18
N ALA A 24 1.71 9.85 29.34
CA ALA A 24 0.39 10.29 29.76
C ALA A 24 0.56 11.66 30.45
N SER A 25 -0.22 12.66 30.08
CA SER A 25 -0.78 13.64 31.01
C SER A 25 -1.71 14.64 30.34
N SER A 26 -2.82 14.82 31.02
CA SER A 26 -3.74 15.93 31.14
C SER A 26 -4.71 16.25 30.00
N ALA A 27 -5.95 15.85 30.27
CA ALA A 27 -7.16 16.50 29.79
C ALA A 27 -7.23 17.90 30.38
N ASP A 28 -7.69 18.87 29.57
CA ASP A 28 -8.64 19.88 30.06
C ASP A 28 -9.36 20.57 28.87
N GLU A 29 -10.62 20.75 29.11
CA GLU A 29 -11.72 21.38 28.40
C GLU A 29 -11.40 22.61 27.56
N VAL A 30 -11.97 22.71 26.34
CA VAL A 30 -12.67 23.92 25.88
C VAL A 30 -13.90 23.55 25.04
N ARG A 31 -15.02 24.08 25.47
CA ARG A 31 -16.39 23.95 24.96
C ARG A 31 -16.68 24.96 23.85
N SER A 32 -17.48 24.52 22.89
CA SER A 32 -18.50 25.24 22.12
C SER A 32 -18.13 26.44 21.23
N GLN A 33 -18.49 26.31 19.95
CA GLN A 33 -19.56 27.13 19.37
C GLN A 33 -20.01 26.56 18.02
N HIS A 34 -21.33 26.32 17.93
CA HIS A 34 -22.05 26.04 16.70
C HIS A 34 -22.04 27.27 15.80
N ASP A 35 -21.84 27.04 14.49
CA ASP A 35 -22.36 27.94 13.49
C ASP A 35 -23.05 27.11 12.39
N GLU A 36 -24.40 27.11 12.45
CA GLU A 36 -25.28 26.64 11.40
C GLU A 36 -25.54 27.81 10.46
N SER A 37 -24.96 27.75 9.23
CA SER A 37 -25.57 28.47 8.10
C SER A 37 -24.81 28.16 6.81
N ALA A 38 -25.31 27.24 5.98
CA ALA A 38 -25.21 27.23 4.53
C ALA A 38 -25.88 25.99 3.91
N PHE A 39 -27.19 25.90 4.04
CA PHE A 39 -28.03 25.10 3.14
C PHE A 39 -29.14 26.00 2.62
N SER A 40 -28.97 26.51 1.40
CA SER A 40 -30.05 26.78 0.44
C SER A 40 -29.47 27.54 -0.75
N PHE A 41 -29.42 26.89 -1.91
CA PHE A 41 -29.59 27.53 -3.22
C PHE A 41 -29.42 26.44 -4.30
N PHE A 42 -30.50 25.72 -4.59
CA PHE A 42 -30.71 25.13 -5.90
C PHE A 42 -32.11 25.55 -6.35
N SER A 43 -32.17 26.54 -7.23
CA SER A 43 -33.36 26.92 -7.98
C SER A 43 -33.04 26.79 -9.46
N GLU A 44 -33.80 25.92 -10.11
CA GLU A 44 -34.23 25.84 -11.50
C GLU A 44 -33.42 26.59 -12.57
N ALA A 45 -32.75 25.87 -13.45
CA ALA A 45 -32.32 26.33 -14.77
C ALA A 45 -33.09 25.57 -15.86
N LYS A 46 -33.87 26.32 -16.67
CA LYS A 46 -34.56 25.82 -17.86
C LYS A 46 -33.57 25.39 -18.96
N PRO A 47 -33.93 24.40 -19.80
CA PRO A 47 -33.07 24.01 -20.91
C PRO A 47 -33.09 25.02 -22.04
N LEU A 48 -31.91 25.53 -22.42
CA LEU A 48 -31.69 26.26 -23.65
C LEU A 48 -31.52 25.25 -24.78
N SER A 49 -32.42 25.31 -25.76
CA SER A 49 -32.30 24.65 -27.06
C SER A 49 -31.25 25.36 -27.91
N VAL A 50 -30.12 24.72 -28.16
CA VAL A 50 -29.12 25.16 -29.12
C VAL A 50 -29.25 24.30 -30.37
N THR A 51 -29.68 24.91 -31.47
CA THR A 51 -29.60 24.37 -32.83
C THR A 51 -28.13 24.27 -33.21
N VAL A 52 -27.64 23.05 -33.48
CA VAL A 52 -26.30 22.82 -34.01
C VAL A 52 -26.37 22.94 -35.54
N GLU A 53 -25.76 23.97 -36.11
CA GLU A 53 -25.41 24.00 -37.51
C GLU A 53 -24.19 23.13 -37.77
N ASP A 54 -24.36 22.21 -38.73
CA ASP A 54 -23.33 21.31 -39.24
C ASP A 54 -22.26 22.10 -39.98
N HIS A 55 -21.08 22.29 -39.44
CA HIS A 55 -19.90 22.69 -40.16
C HIS A 55 -18.68 21.82 -39.84
N ASP A 56 -18.29 21.12 -40.89
CA ASP A 56 -16.96 20.66 -41.26
C ASP A 56 -16.23 19.70 -40.34
N ARG A 57 -16.28 18.41 -40.72
CA ARG A 57 -15.43 17.35 -40.23
C ARG A 57 -14.00 17.45 -40.81
N SER A 58 -13.20 18.39 -40.33
CA SER A 58 -11.76 18.25 -40.41
C SER A 58 -11.31 17.47 -39.17
N GLY A 59 -10.88 16.23 -39.38
CA GLY A 59 -10.43 15.32 -38.30
C GLY A 59 -9.20 15.86 -37.58
N TYR A 60 -9.39 16.67 -36.55
CA TYR A 60 -8.40 16.86 -35.52
C TYR A 60 -8.43 15.63 -34.65
N ASN A 61 -7.50 14.70 -34.89
CA ASN A 61 -7.07 13.78 -33.88
C ASN A 61 -6.49 14.60 -32.71
N ILE A 62 -7.32 14.94 -31.73
CA ILE A 62 -6.82 15.39 -30.43
C ILE A 62 -6.13 14.17 -29.84
N GLU A 63 -4.82 14.06 -30.03
CA GLU A 63 -4.01 13.13 -29.26
C GLU A 63 -4.38 13.41 -27.79
N LYS A 64 -5.08 12.45 -27.19
CA LYS A 64 -5.50 12.55 -25.79
C LYS A 64 -4.21 12.63 -24.97
N ALA A 65 -3.95 13.81 -24.40
CA ALA A 65 -2.74 14.05 -23.63
C ALA A 65 -2.48 12.88 -22.66
N GLU A 66 -1.27 12.35 -22.67
CA GLU A 66 -0.91 11.21 -21.86
C GLU A 66 -1.04 11.55 -20.38
N LYS A 67 -1.72 10.70 -19.62
CA LYS A 67 -2.03 10.93 -18.21
C LYS A 67 -0.76 10.94 -17.37
N LYS A 68 -0.58 11.95 -16.52
CA LYS A 68 0.60 12.08 -15.67
C LYS A 68 0.58 11.10 -14.51
N ILE A 69 1.69 10.41 -14.31
CA ILE A 69 1.87 9.43 -13.22
C ILE A 69 2.98 9.91 -12.29
N ALA A 70 2.66 9.96 -10.98
CA ALA A 70 3.66 10.10 -9.93
C ALA A 70 4.08 8.71 -9.43
N ILE A 71 5.38 8.43 -9.45
CA ILE A 71 5.95 7.20 -8.91
C ILE A 71 6.66 7.54 -7.61
N ILE A 72 6.22 6.96 -6.51
CA ILE A 72 6.79 7.15 -5.19
C ILE A 72 7.76 5.99 -4.93
N LEU A 73 9.05 6.28 -4.95
CA LEU A 73 10.12 5.32 -4.70
C LEU A 73 10.63 5.51 -3.26
N GLY A 74 10.48 4.46 -2.46
CA GLY A 74 11.07 4.42 -1.12
C GLY A 74 12.54 4.01 -1.20
N TYR A 75 13.43 4.83 -0.62
CA TYR A 75 14.87 4.61 -0.64
C TYR A 75 15.45 4.53 0.77
N TYR A 76 16.29 3.52 1.01
CA TYR A 76 17.13 3.40 2.20
C TYR A 76 18.29 2.44 1.93
N ASN A 77 19.54 2.94 1.89
CA ASN A 77 20.74 2.14 1.58
C ASN A 77 20.59 1.29 0.31
N GLY A 78 20.06 1.89 -0.77
CA GLY A 78 19.66 1.19 -1.99
C GLY A 78 20.63 1.30 -3.15
N GLU A 79 21.84 1.77 -2.94
CA GLU A 79 22.85 2.09 -3.97
C GLU A 79 23.12 0.94 -4.92
N ALA A 80 23.03 -0.29 -4.41
CA ALA A 80 23.34 -1.50 -5.21
C ALA A 80 22.29 -1.83 -6.27
N TYR A 81 21.05 -1.31 -6.15
CA TYR A 81 19.92 -1.76 -6.98
C TYR A 81 19.12 -0.63 -7.63
N VAL A 82 19.18 0.57 -7.08
CA VAL A 82 18.30 1.68 -7.47
C VAL A 82 18.46 2.08 -8.94
N ASP A 83 19.65 1.96 -9.51
CA ASP A 83 19.91 2.25 -10.93
C ASP A 83 19.11 1.32 -11.85
N GLU A 84 19.11 0.00 -11.57
CA GLU A 84 18.34 -0.97 -12.35
C GLU A 84 16.82 -0.74 -12.20
N GLN A 85 16.38 -0.39 -10.99
CA GLN A 85 14.98 -0.05 -10.74
C GLN A 85 14.57 1.19 -11.54
N LEU A 86 15.35 2.26 -11.51
CA LEU A 86 15.08 3.49 -12.27
C LEU A 86 15.11 3.22 -13.80
N GLU A 87 16.02 2.35 -14.27
CA GLU A 87 16.06 1.93 -15.68
C GLU A 87 14.79 1.19 -16.08
N SER A 88 14.25 0.33 -15.22
CA SER A 88 13.01 -0.39 -15.47
C SER A 88 11.78 0.55 -15.47
N ILE A 89 11.78 1.59 -14.63
CA ILE A 89 10.77 2.65 -14.65
C ILE A 89 10.89 3.49 -15.92
N PHE A 90 12.11 3.84 -16.31
CA PHE A 90 12.40 4.57 -17.54
C PHE A 90 11.92 3.83 -18.81
N SER A 91 12.00 2.50 -18.78
CA SER A 91 11.61 1.63 -19.88
C SER A 91 10.11 1.35 -19.96
N GLN A 92 9.29 2.01 -19.14
CA GLN A 92 7.84 1.87 -19.23
C GLN A 92 7.31 2.37 -20.58
N SER A 93 6.27 1.70 -21.08
CA SER A 93 5.56 2.11 -22.31
C SER A 93 4.76 3.39 -22.15
N HIS A 94 4.68 3.95 -20.95
CA HIS A 94 4.07 5.24 -20.60
C HIS A 94 5.16 6.26 -20.34
N SER A 95 5.07 7.47 -20.92
CA SER A 95 6.18 8.44 -20.91
C SER A 95 5.98 9.62 -19.96
N ALA A 96 4.74 9.96 -19.59
CA ALA A 96 4.43 11.09 -18.71
C ALA A 96 4.66 10.76 -17.22
N LEU A 97 5.91 10.44 -16.85
CA LEU A 97 6.33 9.97 -15.53
C LEU A 97 7.09 11.04 -14.75
N HIS A 98 6.87 11.06 -13.42
CA HIS A 98 7.70 11.78 -12.46
C HIS A 98 7.98 10.86 -11.27
N VAL A 99 9.25 10.65 -10.95
CA VAL A 99 9.66 9.82 -9.80
C VAL A 99 9.96 10.72 -8.63
N PHE A 100 9.31 10.44 -7.50
CA PHE A 100 9.52 11.07 -6.20
C PHE A 100 10.25 10.07 -5.30
N ILE A 101 11.49 10.36 -4.97
CA ILE A 101 12.33 9.51 -4.13
C ILE A 101 12.24 10.01 -2.70
N GLY A 102 11.70 9.20 -1.81
CA GLY A 102 11.71 9.42 -0.36
C GLY A 102 12.87 8.68 0.27
N ASP A 103 13.97 9.38 0.57
CA ASP A 103 15.11 8.80 1.27
C ASP A 103 14.85 8.81 2.77
N ASP A 104 14.73 7.62 3.36
CA ASP A 104 14.42 7.42 4.78
C ASP A 104 15.65 7.58 5.70
N HIS A 105 16.40 8.67 5.49
CA HIS A 105 17.60 9.01 6.25
C HIS A 105 18.72 7.98 6.06
N SER A 106 19.08 7.70 4.81
CA SER A 106 20.21 6.83 4.49
C SER A 106 21.52 7.43 5.02
N PRO A 107 22.45 6.62 5.57
CA PRO A 107 23.80 7.06 5.90
C PRO A 107 24.56 7.68 4.72
N SER A 108 24.31 7.15 3.50
CA SER A 108 24.69 7.75 2.23
C SER A 108 23.40 8.17 1.52
N PRO A 109 23.04 9.47 1.54
CA PRO A 109 21.82 9.95 0.93
C PRO A 109 21.79 9.66 -0.58
N PHE A 110 20.58 9.50 -1.14
CA PHE A 110 20.42 9.34 -2.57
C PHE A 110 20.98 10.55 -3.32
N ASP A 111 21.95 10.30 -4.21
CA ASP A 111 22.58 11.33 -5.03
C ASP A 111 22.09 11.24 -6.49
N ALA A 112 21.22 12.17 -6.87
CA ALA A 112 20.73 12.27 -8.24
C ALA A 112 21.84 12.64 -9.25
N ASP A 113 22.97 13.19 -8.81
CA ASP A 113 24.05 13.59 -9.69
C ASP A 113 24.88 12.42 -10.20
N VAL A 114 24.84 11.30 -9.52
CA VAL A 114 25.51 10.05 -9.95
C VAL A 114 24.73 9.32 -11.06
N LEU A 115 23.42 9.64 -11.24
CA LEU A 115 22.61 9.01 -12.27
C LEU A 115 23.13 9.27 -13.69
N LYS A 116 23.02 8.26 -14.55
CA LYS A 116 23.33 8.37 -15.99
C LYS A 116 22.61 9.58 -16.61
N ILE A 117 23.34 10.35 -17.44
CA ILE A 117 22.84 11.57 -18.10
C ILE A 117 21.53 11.31 -18.87
N GLU A 118 21.34 10.11 -19.40
CA GLU A 118 20.15 9.68 -20.15
C GLU A 118 18.90 9.65 -19.28
N PHE A 119 19.01 9.25 -18.01
CA PHE A 119 17.89 9.29 -17.05
C PHE A 119 17.50 10.72 -16.71
N LYS A 120 18.48 11.59 -16.44
CA LYS A 120 18.25 13.01 -16.13
C LYS A 120 17.51 13.76 -17.24
N LYS A 121 17.63 13.33 -18.50
CA LYS A 121 16.96 13.97 -19.65
C LYS A 121 15.51 13.52 -19.84
N ARG A 122 15.15 12.34 -19.39
CA ARG A 122 13.86 11.68 -19.69
C ARG A 122 12.97 11.49 -18.48
N LEU A 123 13.50 11.26 -17.27
CA LEU A 123 12.74 11.19 -16.05
C LEU A 123 12.81 12.53 -15.30
N LYS A 124 11.64 13.04 -14.93
CA LYS A 124 11.57 14.06 -13.88
C LYS A 124 11.76 13.37 -12.54
N LEU A 125 12.75 13.82 -11.77
CA LEU A 125 13.08 13.31 -10.46
C LEU A 125 12.94 14.41 -9.41
N SER A 126 12.36 14.07 -8.27
CA SER A 126 12.36 14.88 -7.06
C SER A 126 12.85 14.02 -5.91
N VAL A 127 13.76 14.51 -5.09
CA VAL A 127 14.32 13.78 -3.96
C VAL A 127 13.99 14.53 -2.68
N GLU A 128 13.49 13.81 -1.68
CA GLU A 128 13.25 14.32 -0.34
C GLU A 128 13.93 13.40 0.67
N THR A 129 14.95 13.90 1.36
CA THR A 129 15.64 13.16 2.43
C THR A 129 15.01 13.48 3.77
N ARG A 130 14.64 12.44 4.54
CA ARG A 130 14.08 12.59 5.88
C ARG A 130 15.16 13.04 6.87
N SER A 131 14.77 13.78 7.90
CA SER A 131 15.68 14.19 9.00
C SER A 131 16.05 13.04 9.94
N GLU A 132 15.23 11.97 9.96
CA GLU A 132 15.41 10.74 10.75
C GLU A 132 14.83 9.55 10.00
N ASN A 133 15.25 8.32 10.33
CA ASN A 133 14.63 7.11 9.78
C ASN A 133 13.25 6.92 10.42
N VAL A 134 12.19 7.10 9.61
CA VAL A 134 10.78 6.98 10.04
C VAL A 134 10.19 5.61 9.77
N GLY A 135 10.91 4.75 9.07
CA GLY A 135 10.48 3.42 8.62
C GLY A 135 9.68 3.45 7.31
N PHE A 136 9.79 2.37 6.54
CA PHE A 136 9.29 2.30 5.17
C PHE A 136 7.82 2.72 5.02
N ALA A 137 6.92 2.24 5.90
CA ALA A 137 5.49 2.52 5.78
C ALA A 137 5.20 4.03 5.88
N LYS A 138 5.82 4.70 6.84
CA LYS A 138 5.65 6.13 7.06
C LYS A 138 6.34 6.94 5.97
N ASN A 139 7.52 6.50 5.50
CA ASN A 139 8.22 7.15 4.39
C ASN A 139 7.38 7.19 3.13
N PHE A 140 6.80 6.06 2.69
CA PHE A 140 5.90 6.01 1.53
C PHE A 140 4.67 6.92 1.68
N LEU A 141 3.99 6.88 2.83
CA LEU A 141 2.77 7.66 3.06
C LEU A 141 3.06 9.17 3.17
N GLN A 142 4.18 9.56 3.76
CA GLN A 142 4.60 10.96 3.82
C GLN A 142 5.00 11.48 2.44
N SER A 143 5.79 10.71 1.67
CA SER A 143 6.15 11.08 0.30
C SER A 143 4.91 11.24 -0.58
N LEU A 144 3.92 10.32 -0.48
CA LEU A 144 2.65 10.46 -1.20
C LEU A 144 1.90 11.75 -0.83
N ALA A 145 1.94 12.15 0.43
CA ALA A 145 1.24 13.35 0.91
C ALA A 145 1.87 14.66 0.41
N CYS A 146 3.16 14.65 0.04
CA CYS A 146 3.87 15.83 -0.48
C CYS A 146 3.63 16.08 -1.98
N ILE A 147 3.02 15.13 -2.71
CA ILE A 147 2.80 15.26 -4.15
C ILE A 147 1.58 16.14 -4.42
N ASP A 148 1.72 17.08 -5.35
CA ASP A 148 0.65 17.99 -5.76
C ASP A 148 -0.47 17.31 -6.56
N ASP A 149 -1.51 18.06 -6.88
CA ASP A 149 -2.72 17.59 -7.53
C ASP A 149 -2.62 17.46 -9.07
N SER A 150 -1.43 17.65 -9.64
CA SER A 150 -1.23 17.65 -11.10
C SER A 150 -1.16 16.27 -11.74
N PHE A 151 -1.20 15.20 -10.92
CA PHE A 151 -1.11 13.81 -11.36
C PHE A 151 -2.46 13.11 -11.28
N GLU A 152 -2.75 12.25 -12.27
CA GLU A 152 -3.97 11.47 -12.34
C GLU A 152 -3.81 10.07 -11.73
N TYR A 153 -2.59 9.53 -11.77
CA TYR A 153 -2.24 8.22 -11.22
C TYR A 153 -1.00 8.27 -10.37
N PHE A 154 -0.90 7.32 -9.44
CA PHE A 154 0.17 7.20 -8.48
C PHE A 154 0.60 5.74 -8.40
N ALA A 155 1.89 5.47 -8.24
CA ALA A 155 2.42 4.12 -8.08
C ALA A 155 3.47 4.10 -6.97
N PHE A 156 3.49 3.03 -6.17
CA PHE A 156 4.61 2.79 -5.26
C PHE A 156 5.68 1.93 -5.93
N SER A 157 6.92 2.18 -5.56
CA SER A 157 8.10 1.46 -6.02
C SER A 157 9.05 1.19 -4.87
N ASP A 158 9.44 -0.07 -4.69
CA ASP A 158 10.61 -0.40 -3.90
C ASP A 158 11.88 -0.06 -4.72
N GLN A 159 13.04 0.04 -4.10
CA GLN A 159 14.29 0.49 -4.72
C GLN A 159 15.05 -0.61 -5.48
N ASP A 160 14.61 -1.87 -5.37
CA ASP A 160 15.41 -3.07 -5.66
C ASP A 160 14.73 -4.08 -6.59
N ASP A 161 13.60 -3.72 -7.20
CA ASP A 161 12.86 -4.56 -8.15
C ASP A 161 13.24 -4.26 -9.62
N ILE A 162 12.65 -5.01 -10.55
CA ILE A 162 12.66 -4.70 -11.99
C ILE A 162 11.23 -4.75 -12.52
N TRP A 163 10.69 -3.62 -12.96
CA TRP A 163 9.33 -3.53 -13.50
C TRP A 163 9.28 -4.03 -14.94
N TYR A 164 8.20 -4.74 -15.31
CA TYR A 164 7.94 -5.06 -16.70
C TYR A 164 7.45 -3.84 -17.47
N PRO A 165 7.81 -3.69 -18.77
CA PRO A 165 7.60 -2.47 -19.54
C PRO A 165 6.14 -2.02 -19.65
N ASN A 166 5.17 -2.93 -19.53
CA ASN A 166 3.74 -2.67 -19.65
C ASN A 166 3.01 -2.56 -18.30
N LYS A 167 3.72 -2.57 -17.17
CA LYS A 167 3.10 -2.52 -15.83
C LYS A 167 2.14 -1.34 -15.67
N LEU A 168 2.61 -0.13 -15.93
CA LEU A 168 1.79 1.08 -15.75
C LEU A 168 0.64 1.13 -16.76
N LYS A 169 0.87 0.75 -18.01
CA LYS A 169 -0.15 0.71 -19.05
C LYS A 169 -1.31 -0.21 -18.66
N LYS A 170 -1.01 -1.47 -18.29
CA LYS A 170 -2.03 -2.43 -17.82
C LYS A 170 -2.81 -1.93 -16.62
N ALA A 171 -2.11 -1.37 -15.63
CA ALA A 171 -2.75 -0.84 -14.44
C ALA A 171 -3.72 0.30 -14.77
N ILE A 172 -3.33 1.25 -15.62
CA ILE A 172 -4.18 2.38 -16.02
C ILE A 172 -5.39 1.89 -16.82
N GLU A 173 -5.19 0.98 -17.78
CA GLU A 173 -6.29 0.39 -18.56
C GLU A 173 -7.34 -0.23 -17.62
N GLU A 174 -6.92 -0.91 -16.56
CA GLU A 174 -7.82 -1.50 -15.57
C GLU A 174 -8.51 -0.43 -14.71
N LEU A 175 -7.75 0.53 -14.19
CA LEU A 175 -8.26 1.59 -13.34
C LEU A 175 -9.25 2.52 -14.05
N THR A 176 -9.14 2.68 -15.38
CA THR A 176 -10.09 3.48 -16.16
C THR A 176 -11.48 2.86 -16.29
N LYS A 177 -11.66 1.59 -15.92
CA LYS A 177 -12.99 0.96 -15.86
C LYS A 177 -13.82 1.45 -14.67
N ALA A 178 -13.16 1.98 -13.63
CA ALA A 178 -13.84 2.61 -12.51
C ALA A 178 -14.14 4.09 -12.79
N PRO A 179 -15.27 4.64 -12.29
CA PRO A 179 -15.53 6.08 -12.34
C PRO A 179 -14.38 6.89 -11.71
N ALA A 180 -14.03 8.03 -12.29
CA ALA A 180 -12.87 8.81 -11.85
C ALA A 180 -12.95 9.30 -10.39
N HIS A 181 -14.16 9.51 -9.87
CA HIS A 181 -14.39 9.92 -8.49
C HIS A 181 -14.37 8.76 -7.48
N LEU A 182 -14.42 7.52 -7.96
CA LEU A 182 -14.35 6.34 -7.10
C LEU A 182 -12.87 6.02 -6.80
N PRO A 183 -12.47 5.88 -5.52
CA PRO A 183 -11.14 5.37 -5.19
C PRO A 183 -10.87 4.04 -5.87
N ALA A 184 -9.81 3.95 -6.66
CA ALA A 184 -9.47 2.75 -7.41
C ALA A 184 -7.99 2.39 -7.24
N LEU A 185 -7.72 1.11 -6.93
CA LEU A 185 -6.41 0.54 -6.65
C LEU A 185 -6.20 -0.72 -7.51
N TYR A 186 -5.11 -0.74 -8.26
CA TYR A 186 -4.58 -1.94 -8.93
C TYR A 186 -3.44 -2.51 -8.10
N CYS A 187 -3.38 -3.82 -7.98
CA CYS A 187 -2.21 -4.57 -7.51
C CYS A 187 -2.07 -5.86 -8.31
N ALA A 188 -0.88 -6.46 -8.29
CA ALA A 188 -0.59 -7.62 -9.12
C ALA A 188 0.29 -8.65 -8.40
N ARG A 189 0.46 -9.80 -9.05
CA ARG A 189 1.49 -10.77 -8.69
C ARG A 189 2.88 -10.25 -8.99
N THR A 190 3.86 -10.93 -8.41
CA THR A 190 5.29 -10.73 -8.70
C THR A 190 5.93 -12.04 -9.12
N GLU A 191 6.90 -12.00 -10.03
CA GLU A 191 7.89 -13.05 -10.16
C GLU A 191 8.94 -12.87 -9.09
N ILE A 192 9.35 -13.97 -8.48
CA ILE A 192 10.40 -14.00 -7.47
C ILE A 192 11.71 -14.32 -8.20
N ALA A 193 12.65 -13.40 -8.18
CA ALA A 193 13.94 -13.54 -8.83
C ALA A 193 15.08 -13.67 -7.81
N ASP A 194 16.21 -14.19 -8.24
CA ASP A 194 17.44 -14.20 -7.47
C ASP A 194 18.06 -12.79 -7.33
N ALA A 195 19.22 -12.70 -6.68
CA ALA A 195 19.82 -11.41 -6.31
C ALA A 195 20.26 -10.55 -7.51
N ASP A 196 20.56 -11.12 -8.63
CA ASP A 196 20.93 -10.43 -9.87
C ASP A 196 19.80 -10.41 -10.93
N CYS A 197 18.61 -10.90 -10.56
CA CYS A 197 17.43 -11.02 -11.43
C CYS A 197 17.65 -11.85 -12.72
N SER A 198 18.65 -12.71 -12.74
CA SER A 198 18.96 -13.59 -13.87
C SER A 198 18.06 -14.82 -13.94
N GLN A 199 17.60 -15.33 -12.79
CA GLN A 199 16.77 -16.52 -12.68
C GLN A 199 15.47 -16.24 -11.96
N ILE A 200 14.35 -16.76 -12.51
CA ILE A 200 13.06 -16.73 -11.85
C ILE A 200 12.94 -17.96 -10.96
N LEU A 201 12.83 -17.74 -9.66
CA LEU A 201 12.72 -18.77 -8.62
C LEU A 201 11.28 -19.23 -8.39
N GLY A 202 10.30 -18.47 -8.88
CA GLY A 202 8.88 -18.74 -8.72
C GLY A 202 8.02 -17.48 -8.83
N CYS A 203 6.78 -17.56 -8.35
CA CYS A 203 5.86 -16.43 -8.33
C CYS A 203 5.18 -16.31 -6.97
N SER A 204 4.70 -15.11 -6.64
CA SER A 204 3.82 -14.90 -5.50
C SER A 204 2.52 -15.72 -5.66
N PRO A 205 1.78 -16.03 -4.57
CA PRO A 205 0.55 -16.82 -4.66
C PRO A 205 -0.49 -16.22 -5.60
N ILE A 206 -1.30 -17.07 -6.25
CA ILE A 206 -2.49 -16.64 -6.99
C ILE A 206 -3.64 -16.48 -5.99
N PHE A 207 -4.37 -15.36 -6.14
CA PHE A 207 -5.57 -15.06 -5.38
C PHE A 207 -6.78 -14.98 -6.32
N ASN A 208 -7.73 -15.91 -6.15
CA ASN A 208 -8.86 -16.06 -7.09
C ASN A 208 -10.17 -15.46 -6.56
N LYS A 209 -10.23 -15.09 -5.27
CA LYS A 209 -11.43 -14.48 -4.71
C LYS A 209 -11.37 -12.96 -4.91
N PRO A 210 -12.51 -12.31 -5.20
CA PRO A 210 -12.55 -10.88 -5.36
C PRO A 210 -11.96 -10.14 -4.14
N PRO A 211 -11.22 -9.06 -4.35
CA PRO A 211 -10.79 -8.19 -3.25
C PRO A 211 -11.99 -7.65 -2.47
N SER A 212 -11.87 -7.54 -1.15
CA SER A 212 -12.94 -6.99 -0.31
C SER A 212 -12.41 -6.47 1.02
N PHE A 213 -13.16 -5.62 1.71
CA PHE A 213 -12.81 -5.13 3.03
C PHE A 213 -12.71 -6.27 4.06
N ALA A 214 -13.61 -7.25 4.00
CA ALA A 214 -13.57 -8.43 4.87
C ALA A 214 -12.27 -9.25 4.69
N ASN A 215 -11.75 -9.36 3.47
CA ASN A 215 -10.44 -9.96 3.22
C ASN A 215 -9.30 -9.05 3.70
N ALA A 216 -9.39 -7.74 3.44
CA ALA A 216 -8.36 -6.77 3.80
C ALA A 216 -8.10 -6.69 5.31
N LEU A 217 -9.10 -6.96 6.16
CA LEU A 217 -8.94 -7.01 7.62
C LEU A 217 -7.97 -8.11 8.08
N VAL A 218 -7.78 -9.17 7.30
CA VAL A 218 -6.98 -10.35 7.73
C VAL A 218 -5.89 -10.77 6.73
N GLN A 219 -5.76 -10.05 5.61
CA GLN A 219 -4.77 -10.39 4.60
C GLN A 219 -4.47 -9.21 3.68
N ASN A 220 -3.20 -8.92 3.44
CA ASN A 220 -2.78 -8.15 2.28
C ASN A 220 -2.65 -9.07 1.05
N ILE A 221 -3.09 -8.61 -0.13
CA ILE A 221 -3.07 -9.38 -1.38
C ILE A 221 -2.09 -8.83 -2.42
N GLY A 222 -1.58 -7.63 -2.24
CA GLY A 222 -0.62 -7.01 -3.17
C GLY A 222 0.49 -6.30 -2.40
N GLY A 223 1.73 -6.48 -2.81
CA GLY A 223 2.85 -5.69 -2.30
C GLY A 223 2.76 -4.24 -2.81
N GLY A 224 3.28 -3.30 -2.03
CA GLY A 224 3.31 -1.88 -2.39
C GLY A 224 3.93 -1.64 -3.76
N ASN A 225 5.03 -2.32 -4.03
CA ASN A 225 5.75 -2.28 -5.31
C ASN A 225 4.90 -2.66 -6.54
N THR A 226 3.76 -3.31 -6.36
CA THR A 226 2.82 -3.63 -7.45
C THR A 226 1.69 -2.62 -7.59
N MET A 227 1.50 -1.75 -6.59
CA MET A 227 0.32 -0.89 -6.49
C MET A 227 0.38 0.30 -7.44
N VAL A 228 -0.74 0.50 -8.15
CA VAL A 228 -1.05 1.72 -8.92
C VAL A 228 -2.46 2.16 -8.55
N PHE A 229 -2.70 3.45 -8.38
CA PHE A 229 -4.00 3.95 -7.94
C PHE A 229 -4.32 5.32 -8.53
N ASN A 230 -5.60 5.64 -8.60
CA ASN A 230 -6.08 6.91 -9.14
C ASN A 230 -6.02 8.05 -8.10
N LYS A 231 -6.28 9.27 -8.54
CA LYS A 231 -6.29 10.46 -7.68
C LYS A 231 -7.28 10.35 -6.51
N ALA A 232 -8.47 9.81 -6.74
CA ALA A 232 -9.47 9.64 -5.68
C ALA A 232 -8.98 8.69 -4.57
N ALA A 233 -8.28 7.60 -4.94
CA ALA A 233 -7.64 6.71 -3.95
C ALA A 233 -6.47 7.38 -3.23
N ARG A 234 -5.65 8.17 -3.95
CA ARG A 234 -4.55 8.94 -3.34
C ARG A 234 -5.08 9.92 -2.29
N ASP A 235 -6.11 10.69 -2.61
CA ASP A 235 -6.69 11.68 -1.71
C ASP A 235 -7.27 11.01 -0.45
N LEU A 236 -7.95 9.88 -0.62
CA LEU A 236 -8.45 9.06 0.48
C LEU A 236 -7.30 8.52 1.37
N ILE A 237 -6.25 7.94 0.76
CA ILE A 237 -5.10 7.38 1.48
C ILE A 237 -4.39 8.49 2.27
N VAL A 238 -4.14 9.64 1.67
CA VAL A 238 -3.49 10.79 2.34
C VAL A 238 -4.34 11.29 3.50
N ALA A 239 -5.66 11.45 3.32
CA ALA A 239 -6.57 11.87 4.38
C ALA A 239 -6.56 10.90 5.57
N ALA A 240 -6.58 9.58 5.28
CA ALA A 240 -6.60 8.52 6.29
C ALA A 240 -5.23 8.25 6.94
N SER A 241 -4.14 8.76 6.38
CA SER A 241 -2.78 8.51 6.90
C SER A 241 -2.24 9.61 7.80
N ARG A 242 -2.93 10.75 7.90
CA ARG A 242 -2.50 11.87 8.76
C ARG A 242 -2.48 11.44 10.23
N ASN A 243 -1.33 11.54 10.87
CA ASN A 243 -1.13 11.16 12.28
C ASN A 243 -1.54 9.72 12.62
N THR A 244 -1.52 8.83 11.63
CA THR A 244 -1.95 7.44 11.77
C THR A 244 -0.73 6.51 11.73
N THR A 245 -0.67 5.57 12.68
CA THR A 245 0.31 4.49 12.68
C THR A 245 -0.32 3.25 12.05
N VAL A 246 0.37 2.68 11.07
CA VAL A 246 -0.07 1.47 10.34
C VAL A 246 1.08 0.45 10.28
N VAL A 247 0.74 -0.81 10.05
CA VAL A 247 1.74 -1.90 9.97
C VAL A 247 2.57 -1.78 8.71
N SER A 248 1.92 -1.53 7.57
CA SER A 248 2.57 -1.29 6.28
C SER A 248 1.67 -0.44 5.39
N HIS A 249 2.26 0.36 4.52
CA HIS A 249 1.55 1.29 3.64
C HIS A 249 0.64 0.56 2.65
N ASP A 250 1.09 -0.56 2.10
CA ASP A 250 0.37 -1.38 1.13
C ASP A 250 -0.87 -2.04 1.73
N TRP A 251 -0.73 -2.67 2.90
CA TRP A 251 -1.89 -3.24 3.59
C TRP A 251 -2.89 -2.17 3.99
N TRP A 252 -2.41 -1.01 4.44
CA TRP A 252 -3.26 0.14 4.76
C TRP A 252 -4.03 0.64 3.53
N CYS A 253 -3.35 0.81 2.37
CA CYS A 253 -4.01 1.20 1.13
C CYS A 253 -5.12 0.24 0.73
N TYR A 254 -4.86 -1.07 0.83
CA TYR A 254 -5.88 -2.08 0.54
C TYR A 254 -7.07 -2.01 1.51
N GLN A 255 -6.80 -1.80 2.81
CA GLN A 255 -7.86 -1.68 3.83
C GLN A 255 -8.71 -0.43 3.63
N ILE A 256 -8.09 0.73 3.44
CA ILE A 256 -8.86 1.98 3.38
C ILE A 256 -9.62 2.13 2.06
N VAL A 257 -9.04 1.72 0.94
CA VAL A 257 -9.72 1.78 -0.36
C VAL A 257 -10.93 0.82 -0.39
N THR A 258 -10.76 -0.43 0.04
CA THR A 258 -11.90 -1.37 0.15
C THR A 258 -12.89 -0.94 1.20
N GLY A 259 -12.43 -0.37 2.31
CA GLY A 259 -13.25 0.15 3.41
C GLY A 259 -14.19 1.27 2.97
N ALA A 260 -13.70 2.18 2.13
CA ALA A 260 -14.48 3.26 1.53
C ALA A 260 -15.40 2.82 0.37
N GLY A 261 -15.43 1.51 0.05
CA GLY A 261 -16.22 0.99 -1.07
C GLY A 261 -15.57 1.22 -2.44
N GLY A 262 -14.26 1.49 -2.47
CA GLY A 262 -13.50 1.70 -3.69
C GLY A 262 -13.32 0.41 -4.52
N TYR A 263 -12.92 0.59 -5.77
CA TYR A 263 -12.61 -0.47 -6.69
C TYR A 263 -11.18 -0.98 -6.46
N VAL A 264 -11.01 -2.29 -6.22
CA VAL A 264 -9.68 -2.91 -6.13
C VAL A 264 -9.61 -4.06 -7.12
N PHE A 265 -8.59 -4.02 -7.99
CA PHE A 265 -8.31 -5.08 -8.94
C PHE A 265 -6.98 -5.77 -8.58
N TYR A 266 -7.01 -7.09 -8.52
CA TYR A 266 -5.83 -7.93 -8.37
C TYR A 266 -5.56 -8.66 -9.68
N ASP A 267 -4.42 -8.35 -10.30
CA ASP A 267 -3.96 -9.01 -11.52
C ASP A 267 -3.21 -10.31 -11.17
N SER A 268 -3.63 -11.40 -11.76
CA SER A 268 -2.97 -12.71 -11.63
C SER A 268 -1.68 -12.83 -12.44
N GLU A 269 -1.44 -11.91 -13.37
CA GLU A 269 -0.19 -11.85 -14.12
C GLU A 269 0.87 -11.03 -13.36
N PRO A 270 2.11 -11.50 -13.30
CA PRO A 270 3.19 -10.75 -12.69
C PRO A 270 3.46 -9.43 -13.42
N CYS A 271 3.70 -8.37 -12.66
CA CYS A 271 4.01 -7.04 -13.21
C CYS A 271 5.47 -6.61 -13.01
N LEU A 272 6.25 -7.37 -12.26
CA LEU A 272 7.65 -7.09 -11.95
C LEU A 272 8.39 -8.34 -11.49
N LYS A 273 9.73 -8.29 -11.52
CA LYS A 273 10.62 -9.23 -10.84
C LYS A 273 10.90 -8.68 -9.44
N TYR A 274 10.48 -9.43 -8.42
CA TYR A 274 10.76 -9.16 -7.01
C TYR A 274 12.08 -9.82 -6.63
N ARG A 275 13.12 -8.99 -6.49
CA ARG A 275 14.49 -9.42 -6.20
C ARG A 275 14.61 -10.01 -4.80
N GLN A 276 15.31 -11.14 -4.66
CA GLN A 276 15.62 -11.75 -3.37
C GLN A 276 17.09 -11.56 -3.01
N HIS A 277 17.35 -10.80 -1.97
CA HIS A 277 18.68 -10.62 -1.40
C HIS A 277 18.61 -10.61 0.15
N SER A 278 19.77 -10.61 0.81
CA SER A 278 19.87 -10.73 2.27
C SER A 278 19.21 -9.57 3.04
N ASN A 279 19.01 -8.43 2.40
CA ASN A 279 18.48 -7.21 3.02
C ASN A 279 16.98 -6.99 2.82
N ASN A 280 16.26 -7.91 2.15
CA ASN A 280 14.81 -7.77 2.00
C ASN A 280 14.10 -7.75 3.35
N LEU A 281 13.25 -6.75 3.59
CA LEU A 281 12.41 -6.67 4.79
C LEU A 281 11.41 -7.83 4.86
N VAL A 282 10.89 -8.24 3.69
CA VAL A 282 9.96 -9.37 3.55
C VAL A 282 10.50 -10.28 2.45
N GLY A 283 11.09 -11.40 2.81
CA GLY A 283 11.58 -12.39 1.84
C GLY A 283 10.46 -13.21 1.21
N ALA A 284 10.73 -13.82 0.03
CA ALA A 284 9.83 -14.76 -0.63
C ALA A 284 9.67 -16.05 0.19
N ASN A 285 8.61 -16.11 0.94
CA ASN A 285 8.33 -17.15 1.94
C ASN A 285 7.71 -18.42 1.33
N THR A 286 8.39 -19.10 0.42
CA THR A 286 7.88 -20.31 -0.25
C THR A 286 8.27 -21.62 0.44
N SER A 287 9.31 -21.62 1.29
CA SER A 287 9.85 -22.81 1.94
C SER A 287 9.00 -23.35 3.10
N TRP A 288 9.17 -24.62 3.46
CA TRP A 288 8.55 -25.23 4.64
C TRP A 288 8.99 -24.56 5.95
N SER A 289 10.27 -24.17 6.05
CA SER A 289 10.78 -23.41 7.20
C SER A 289 10.08 -22.07 7.37
N ALA A 290 9.82 -21.36 6.29
CA ALA A 290 9.05 -20.12 6.33
C ALA A 290 7.58 -20.33 6.74
N ARG A 291 6.97 -21.49 6.40
CA ARG A 291 5.62 -21.85 6.91
C ARG A 291 5.63 -22.07 8.42
N LEU A 292 6.64 -22.78 8.95
CA LEU A 292 6.81 -22.98 10.40
C LEU A 292 7.04 -21.66 11.13
N LEU A 293 7.87 -20.76 10.59
CA LEU A 293 8.08 -19.42 11.16
C LEU A 293 6.78 -18.61 11.23
N ARG A 294 5.90 -18.72 10.20
CA ARG A 294 4.59 -18.05 10.22
C ARG A 294 3.65 -18.63 11.29
N ILE A 295 3.63 -19.95 11.46
CA ILE A 295 2.85 -20.60 12.52
C ILE A 295 3.38 -20.13 13.89
N ARG A 296 4.71 -20.11 14.08
CA ARG A 296 5.33 -19.60 15.30
C ARG A 296 4.97 -18.13 15.55
N ALA A 297 5.08 -17.25 14.54
CA ALA A 297 4.70 -15.85 14.64
C ALA A 297 3.20 -15.65 14.98
N LEU A 298 2.32 -16.54 14.48
CA LEU A 298 0.90 -16.57 14.87
C LEU A 298 0.75 -16.95 16.35
N MET A 299 1.45 -17.99 16.81
CA MET A 299 1.44 -18.43 18.21
C MET A 299 2.01 -17.37 19.16
N GLU A 300 3.05 -16.65 18.76
CA GLU A 300 3.63 -15.52 19.48
C GLU A 300 2.72 -14.28 19.50
N GLY A 301 1.58 -14.30 18.74
CA GLY A 301 0.61 -13.21 18.72
C GLY A 301 1.00 -12.03 17.84
N ARG A 302 2.02 -12.15 16.96
CA ARG A 302 2.44 -11.08 16.05
C ARG A 302 1.30 -10.61 15.15
N PHE A 303 0.53 -11.54 14.59
CA PHE A 303 -0.60 -11.21 13.73
C PHE A 303 -1.70 -10.46 14.49
N ARG A 304 -1.94 -10.83 15.76
CA ARG A 304 -2.86 -10.11 16.64
C ARG A 304 -2.39 -8.66 16.89
N ALA A 305 -1.09 -8.47 17.17
CA ALA A 305 -0.53 -7.14 17.38
C ALA A 305 -0.63 -6.26 16.12
N TRP A 306 -0.38 -6.83 14.94
CA TRP A 306 -0.59 -6.11 13.68
C TRP A 306 -2.06 -5.72 13.47
N ASN A 307 -2.98 -6.62 13.75
CA ASN A 307 -4.39 -6.31 13.69
C ASN A 307 -4.79 -5.23 14.71
N ASP A 308 -4.22 -5.22 15.92
CA ASP A 308 -4.50 -4.18 16.91
C ASP A 308 -4.15 -2.78 16.36
N VAL A 309 -2.99 -2.64 15.72
CA VAL A 309 -2.56 -1.39 15.10
C VAL A 309 -3.52 -0.97 13.97
N ASN A 310 -3.78 -1.86 13.00
CA ASN A 310 -4.59 -1.53 11.84
C ASN A 310 -6.07 -1.31 12.21
N LEU A 311 -6.62 -2.09 13.13
CA LEU A 311 -8.01 -1.92 13.58
C LEU A 311 -8.21 -0.62 14.36
N LYS A 312 -7.21 -0.19 15.15
CA LYS A 312 -7.23 1.12 15.77
C LYS A 312 -7.25 2.22 14.70
N ALA A 313 -6.35 2.16 13.72
CA ALA A 313 -6.30 3.11 12.61
C ALA A 313 -7.64 3.18 11.85
N LEU A 314 -8.25 2.03 11.52
CA LEU A 314 -9.57 1.97 10.87
C LEU A 314 -10.70 2.52 11.76
N ALA A 315 -10.63 2.27 13.07
CA ALA A 315 -11.62 2.79 14.02
C ALA A 315 -11.57 4.31 14.14
N ASP A 316 -10.36 4.88 14.12
CA ASP A 316 -10.15 6.34 14.15
C ASP A 316 -10.65 7.01 12.86
N HIS A 317 -10.73 6.27 11.74
CA HIS A 317 -11.16 6.75 10.42
C HIS A 317 -12.50 6.16 9.94
N LYS A 318 -13.37 5.74 10.85
CA LYS A 318 -14.70 5.15 10.51
C LYS A 318 -15.54 6.01 9.58
N HIS A 319 -15.41 7.33 9.67
CA HIS A 319 -16.16 8.28 8.83
C HIS A 319 -15.82 8.19 7.34
N LEU A 320 -14.70 7.55 6.97
CA LEU A 320 -14.29 7.29 5.60
C LEU A 320 -14.81 5.94 5.06
N LEU A 321 -15.39 5.10 5.91
CA LEU A 321 -15.84 3.76 5.55
C LEU A 321 -17.32 3.77 5.18
N THR A 322 -17.75 2.82 4.34
CA THR A 322 -19.19 2.61 4.10
C THR A 322 -19.88 2.01 5.33
N ASP A 323 -21.18 2.24 5.49
CA ASP A 323 -21.98 1.68 6.60
C ASP A 323 -21.87 0.16 6.69
N GLN A 324 -21.81 -0.53 5.55
CA GLN A 324 -21.62 -1.98 5.50
C GLN A 324 -20.27 -2.36 6.09
N ASN A 325 -19.20 -1.65 5.72
CA ASN A 325 -17.84 -1.93 6.16
C ASN A 325 -17.62 -1.52 7.64
N ILE A 326 -18.33 -0.50 8.12
CA ILE A 326 -18.37 -0.17 9.56
C ILE A 326 -18.95 -1.35 10.36
N ARG A 327 -20.04 -1.98 9.88
CA ARG A 327 -20.60 -3.18 10.53
C ARG A 327 -19.61 -4.34 10.55
N ILE A 328 -18.95 -4.63 9.41
CA ILE A 328 -17.92 -5.67 9.31
C ILE A 328 -16.77 -5.41 10.30
N LEU A 329 -16.28 -4.16 10.37
CA LEU A 329 -15.23 -3.75 11.29
C LEU A 329 -15.64 -3.94 12.75
N ASN A 330 -16.84 -3.49 13.12
CA ASN A 330 -17.36 -3.62 14.48
C ASN A 330 -17.53 -5.08 14.90
N ASP A 331 -18.04 -5.94 14.00
CA ASP A 331 -18.17 -7.38 14.24
C ASP A 331 -16.80 -8.04 14.45
N PHE A 332 -15.81 -7.66 13.66
CA PHE A 332 -14.45 -8.21 13.81
C PHE A 332 -13.80 -7.75 15.12
N ILE A 333 -13.89 -6.46 15.46
CA ILE A 333 -13.40 -5.93 16.75
C ILE A 333 -14.13 -6.64 17.91
N GLY A 334 -15.47 -6.75 17.85
CA GLY A 334 -16.27 -7.44 18.85
C GLY A 334 -15.93 -8.93 18.99
N ALA A 335 -15.64 -9.60 17.88
CA ALA A 335 -15.23 -11.00 17.88
C ALA A 335 -13.94 -11.22 18.68
N ARG A 336 -12.95 -10.36 18.51
CA ARG A 336 -11.64 -10.45 19.19
C ARG A 336 -11.73 -10.30 20.70
N GLN A 337 -12.77 -9.62 21.20
CA GLN A 337 -13.03 -9.38 22.64
C GLN A 337 -14.03 -10.37 23.24
N SER A 338 -14.60 -11.28 22.44
CA SER A 338 -15.69 -12.17 22.85
C SER A 338 -15.22 -13.56 23.24
N SER A 339 -16.08 -14.29 23.98
CA SER A 339 -15.94 -15.73 24.21
C SER A 339 -15.97 -16.51 22.89
N LEU A 340 -15.46 -17.73 22.87
CA LEU A 340 -15.26 -18.53 21.66
C LEU A 340 -16.52 -18.63 20.78
N PHE A 341 -17.67 -19.01 21.34
CA PHE A 341 -18.90 -19.15 20.54
C PHE A 341 -19.37 -17.83 19.92
N LYS A 342 -19.35 -16.75 20.70
CA LYS A 342 -19.70 -15.42 20.23
C LYS A 342 -18.69 -14.94 19.17
N ARG A 343 -17.40 -15.21 19.35
CA ARG A 343 -16.33 -14.90 18.38
C ARG A 343 -16.60 -15.57 17.04
N LEU A 344 -16.86 -16.87 17.02
CA LEU A 344 -17.14 -17.62 15.79
C LEU A 344 -18.41 -17.12 15.10
N LYS A 345 -19.46 -16.78 15.86
CA LYS A 345 -20.69 -16.19 15.31
C LYS A 345 -20.44 -14.84 14.66
N LEU A 346 -19.72 -13.93 15.32
CA LEU A 346 -19.41 -12.59 14.78
C LEU A 346 -18.49 -12.66 13.56
N VAL A 347 -17.47 -13.54 13.57
CA VAL A 347 -16.60 -13.75 12.40
C VAL A 347 -17.39 -14.32 11.21
N LYS A 348 -18.31 -15.24 11.45
CA LYS A 348 -19.19 -15.74 10.38
C LYS A 348 -20.07 -14.60 9.83
N HIS A 349 -20.61 -13.76 10.68
CA HIS A 349 -21.45 -12.62 10.29
C HIS A 349 -20.65 -11.55 9.52
N SER A 350 -19.43 -11.26 9.95
CA SER A 350 -18.55 -10.30 9.26
C SER A 350 -18.08 -10.76 7.89
N GLY A 351 -18.21 -12.04 7.55
CA GLY A 351 -17.78 -12.60 6.28
C GLY A 351 -16.27 -12.60 6.04
N ILE A 352 -15.46 -12.52 7.09
CA ILE A 352 -13.99 -12.49 7.00
C ILE A 352 -13.46 -13.78 6.41
N TYR A 353 -12.54 -13.65 5.47
CA TYR A 353 -11.89 -14.78 4.81
C TYR A 353 -10.47 -14.46 4.37
N ARG A 354 -9.70 -15.51 4.12
CA ARG A 354 -8.41 -15.43 3.42
C ARG A 354 -8.55 -16.06 2.03
N GLN A 355 -7.66 -15.67 1.14
CA GLN A 355 -7.71 -16.08 -0.26
C GLN A 355 -7.55 -17.59 -0.47
N THR A 356 -6.72 -18.25 0.35
CA THR A 356 -6.41 -19.68 0.19
C THR A 356 -7.11 -20.55 1.26
N LEU A 357 -7.32 -21.83 0.95
CA LEU A 357 -7.89 -22.80 1.90
C LEU A 357 -7.03 -22.89 3.17
N PHE A 358 -5.71 -23.07 3.02
CA PHE A 358 -4.80 -23.14 4.17
C PHE A 358 -4.76 -21.82 4.95
N GLY A 359 -4.90 -20.68 4.27
CA GLY A 359 -5.06 -19.39 4.90
C GLY A 359 -6.30 -19.31 5.80
N ASN A 360 -7.44 -19.84 5.33
CA ASN A 360 -8.68 -19.90 6.10
C ASN A 360 -8.59 -20.88 7.28
N LEU A 361 -7.94 -22.04 7.12
CA LEU A 361 -7.67 -22.95 8.22
C LEU A 361 -6.78 -22.30 9.28
N GLY A 362 -5.73 -21.58 8.88
CA GLY A 362 -4.87 -20.80 9.77
C GLY A 362 -5.63 -19.66 10.48
N LEU A 363 -6.54 -18.98 9.77
CA LEU A 363 -7.41 -17.96 10.36
C LEU A 363 -8.34 -18.59 11.43
N LEU A 364 -9.00 -19.70 11.10
CA LEU A 364 -9.85 -20.42 12.05
C LEU A 364 -9.07 -20.86 13.30
N PHE A 365 -7.89 -21.44 13.11
CA PHE A 365 -7.01 -21.83 14.22
C PHE A 365 -6.61 -20.63 15.09
N GLY A 366 -6.21 -19.52 14.46
CA GLY A 366 -5.92 -18.27 15.16
C GLY A 366 -7.12 -17.71 15.93
N LEU A 367 -8.33 -17.84 15.40
CA LEU A 367 -9.58 -17.44 16.06
C LEU A 367 -9.87 -18.34 17.29
N LEU A 368 -9.69 -19.67 17.15
CA LEU A 368 -9.86 -20.60 18.29
C LEU A 368 -8.92 -20.24 19.44
N LEU A 369 -7.68 -19.92 19.15
CA LEU A 369 -6.66 -19.54 20.12
C LEU A 369 -6.68 -18.07 20.57
N ASN A 370 -7.60 -17.26 20.03
CA ASN A 370 -7.63 -15.79 20.25
C ASN A 370 -6.32 -15.09 19.87
N ARG A 371 -5.73 -15.46 18.73
CA ARG A 371 -4.44 -14.95 18.21
C ARG A 371 -4.60 -14.14 16.90
N VAL A 372 -5.85 -13.73 16.57
CA VAL A 372 -6.18 -12.90 15.39
C VAL A 372 -6.50 -11.50 15.80
#